data_dcb1371f8c46ae841baee371a9b0fbd3
#
_entry.id   dcb1371f8c46ae841baee371a9b0fbd3
#
_cell.length_a   1.000
_cell.length_b   1.000
_cell.length_c   1.000
_cell.angle_alpha   90.00
_cell.angle_beta   90.00
_cell.angle_gamma   90.00
#
_symmetry.space_group_name_H-M   'P 1'
#
loop_
_entity.id
_entity.type
_entity.pdbx_description
1 polymer ?
#
loop_
_entity_poly.entity_id
_entity_poly.type
_entity_poly.pdbx_seq_one_letter_code
_entity_poly.pdbx_strand_id
1 'polypeptide(L)'
;MAERSNGGGQHSSAKRMMKVLIAAGGTGGHIYPGIAVAKEILRRDESSEVLFVGTARGLETRIVPENGFQLSLINSVGLKNVGIVGKVKGLSVLPNSFIEARKILRQFRPHVVVGAGGYVSGPVLLMAAVMGIPTLVMDSNALPGFTNRQLARFVDRAALTFDESVKYFGKKGKVTGNPVRHEFFEVPRKVRSDIFHVLIFGGSQGARAINNAMADALPHLAQYKDRLSITHQTGEADLEKIKEAYEKNGFHGADVRSFISDMFAEFGKADLVICRAGATTCSELAAAGKAAIMVPLPTAADDHQRKNAEALERAGAARMILQADLDGEQLASEVGELISSPGEITAMEAAAKALGREDAAEKTVDVIEELKRNV
;
A
#
# COMPACT_ATOMS: atom_id res chain seq x y z
N MET A 1 -43.93 -42.22 26.05
CA MET A 1 -43.61 -41.02 25.25
C MET A 1 -42.18 -40.62 25.56
N ALA A 2 -41.28 -40.86 24.62
CA ALA A 2 -39.84 -40.64 24.80
C ALA A 2 -39.47 -39.35 24.09
N GLU A 3 -39.04 -38.34 24.84
CA GLU A 3 -38.45 -37.10 24.31
C GLU A 3 -37.07 -37.38 23.74
N ARG A 4 -36.92 -37.16 22.46
CA ARG A 4 -35.61 -37.14 21.78
C ARG A 4 -35.00 -35.74 21.93
N SER A 5 -33.98 -35.62 22.78
CA SER A 5 -33.13 -34.45 22.83
C SER A 5 -32.28 -34.39 21.59
N ASN A 6 -32.50 -33.33 20.78
CA ASN A 6 -31.74 -33.02 19.59
C ASN A 6 -30.44 -32.33 20.04
N GLY A 7 -29.35 -33.07 20.11
CA GLY A 7 -28.02 -32.54 20.37
C GLY A 7 -27.49 -31.80 19.15
N GLY A 8 -27.61 -30.48 19.14
CA GLY A 8 -26.94 -29.62 18.17
C GLY A 8 -25.43 -29.70 18.33
N GLY A 9 -24.78 -30.47 17.46
CA GLY A 9 -23.35 -30.53 17.38
C GLY A 9 -22.79 -29.17 16.90
N GLN A 10 -22.31 -28.37 17.82
CA GLN A 10 -21.39 -27.27 17.52
C GLN A 10 -20.10 -27.90 16.98
N HIS A 11 -19.89 -27.86 15.66
CA HIS A 11 -18.57 -28.08 15.08
C HIS A 11 -17.64 -26.94 15.52
N SER A 12 -17.09 -27.08 16.70
CA SER A 12 -15.88 -26.36 17.11
C SER A 12 -14.76 -26.83 16.17
N SER A 13 -14.55 -26.11 15.07
CA SER A 13 -13.34 -26.23 14.27
C SER A 13 -12.16 -25.94 15.20
N ALA A 14 -11.48 -27.00 15.65
CA ALA A 14 -10.30 -26.87 16.48
C ALA A 14 -9.32 -25.91 15.77
N LYS A 15 -9.13 -24.73 16.35
CA LYS A 15 -8.15 -23.74 15.89
C LYS A 15 -6.77 -24.42 15.90
N ARG A 16 -6.20 -24.68 14.73
CA ARG A 16 -4.89 -25.33 14.62
C ARG A 16 -3.84 -24.24 14.50
N MET A 17 -2.95 -24.15 15.49
CA MET A 17 -1.73 -23.35 15.48
C MET A 17 -1.10 -23.30 14.09
N MET A 18 -0.77 -22.11 13.60
CA MET A 18 -0.20 -21.90 12.29
C MET A 18 1.16 -21.21 12.40
N LYS A 19 2.16 -21.74 11.68
CA LYS A 19 3.46 -21.08 11.52
C LYS A 19 3.52 -20.46 10.13
N VAL A 20 3.58 -19.12 10.07
CA VAL A 20 3.63 -18.38 8.81
C VAL A 20 4.90 -17.54 8.75
N LEU A 21 5.63 -17.69 7.65
CA LEU A 21 6.78 -16.83 7.36
C LEU A 21 6.37 -15.77 6.34
N ILE A 22 6.60 -14.49 6.67
CA ILE A 22 6.25 -13.36 5.81
C ILE A 22 7.52 -12.67 5.33
N ALA A 23 7.80 -12.75 4.03
CA ALA A 23 8.90 -12.03 3.40
C ALA A 23 8.40 -10.64 2.95
N ALA A 24 8.87 -9.59 3.63
CA ALA A 24 8.48 -8.21 3.36
C ALA A 24 9.68 -7.28 3.56
N GLY A 25 9.92 -6.35 2.62
CA GLY A 25 11.06 -5.47 2.77
C GLY A 25 11.07 -4.25 1.87
N GLY A 26 11.96 -3.33 2.21
CA GLY A 26 12.23 -2.10 1.50
C GLY A 26 11.37 -0.93 1.94
N THR A 27 10.10 -0.88 1.58
CA THR A 27 9.20 0.25 1.84
C THR A 27 8.01 -0.13 2.72
N GLY A 28 7.40 0.87 3.37
CA GLY A 28 6.18 0.68 4.15
C GLY A 28 5.04 0.02 3.35
N GLY A 29 4.98 0.28 2.04
CA GLY A 29 3.98 -0.30 1.14
C GLY A 29 3.99 -1.83 1.05
N HIS A 30 5.10 -2.49 1.40
CA HIS A 30 5.20 -3.94 1.49
C HIS A 30 5.09 -4.46 2.93
N ILE A 31 5.59 -3.66 3.88
CA ILE A 31 5.69 -4.07 5.28
C ILE A 31 4.34 -4.00 5.98
N TYR A 32 3.61 -2.88 5.85
CA TYR A 32 2.31 -2.71 6.53
C TYR A 32 1.23 -3.72 6.12
N PRO A 33 1.06 -4.08 4.83
CA PRO A 33 0.17 -5.17 4.44
C PRO A 33 0.56 -6.51 5.08
N GLY A 34 1.86 -6.82 5.13
CA GLY A 34 2.37 -8.00 5.83
C GLY A 34 2.04 -8.01 7.33
N ILE A 35 2.18 -6.86 7.99
CA ILE A 35 1.83 -6.67 9.41
C ILE A 35 0.32 -6.85 9.64
N ALA A 36 -0.52 -6.29 8.77
CA ALA A 36 -1.97 -6.45 8.87
C ALA A 36 -2.37 -7.94 8.78
N VAL A 37 -1.79 -8.68 7.83
CA VAL A 37 -1.98 -10.15 7.72
C VAL A 37 -1.48 -10.87 8.97
N ALA A 38 -0.30 -10.50 9.49
CA ALA A 38 0.26 -11.11 10.69
C ALA A 38 -0.64 -10.89 11.93
N LYS A 39 -1.15 -9.67 12.11
CA LYS A 39 -2.09 -9.35 13.20
C LYS A 39 -3.39 -10.14 13.06
N GLU A 40 -3.91 -10.29 11.85
CA GLU A 40 -5.12 -11.07 11.60
C GLU A 40 -4.90 -12.57 11.88
N ILE A 41 -3.74 -13.14 11.54
CA ILE A 41 -3.38 -14.52 11.90
C ILE A 41 -3.44 -14.71 13.42
N LEU A 42 -2.81 -13.82 14.19
CA LEU A 42 -2.81 -13.88 15.66
C LEU A 42 -4.19 -13.59 16.26
N ARG A 43 -5.00 -12.71 15.67
CA ARG A 43 -6.39 -12.47 16.08
C ARG A 43 -7.24 -13.74 15.96
N ARG A 44 -7.03 -14.53 14.91
CA ARG A 44 -7.75 -15.82 14.73
C ARG A 44 -7.27 -16.89 15.68
N ASP A 45 -5.96 -16.96 15.91
CA ASP A 45 -5.36 -17.94 16.80
C ASP A 45 -4.06 -17.40 17.41
N GLU A 46 -4.13 -16.97 18.67
CA GLU A 46 -3.00 -16.41 19.43
C GLU A 46 -1.83 -17.38 19.61
N SER A 47 -2.08 -18.70 19.47
CA SER A 47 -1.01 -19.72 19.52
C SER A 47 -0.20 -19.80 18.24
N SER A 48 -0.62 -19.13 17.16
CA SER A 48 0.11 -19.09 15.89
C SER A 48 1.43 -18.33 16.00
N GLU A 49 2.39 -18.72 15.20
CA GLU A 49 3.71 -18.08 15.14
C GLU A 49 3.91 -17.39 13.80
N VAL A 50 4.34 -16.14 13.83
CA VAL A 50 4.67 -15.36 12.63
C VAL A 50 6.12 -14.90 12.71
N LEU A 51 6.89 -15.20 11.66
CA LEU A 51 8.27 -14.74 11.48
C LEU A 51 8.37 -13.89 10.23
N PHE A 52 8.90 -12.66 10.36
CA PHE A 52 9.24 -11.85 9.21
C PHE A 52 10.65 -12.13 8.70
N VAL A 53 10.81 -12.03 7.38
CA VAL A 53 12.11 -12.04 6.73
C VAL A 53 12.28 -10.77 5.91
N GLY A 54 13.36 -10.05 6.16
CA GLY A 54 13.69 -8.77 5.52
C GLY A 54 15.17 -8.63 5.20
N THR A 55 15.60 -7.41 4.93
CA THR A 55 17.00 -7.03 4.69
C THR A 55 17.50 -6.07 5.77
N ALA A 56 18.81 -5.96 5.95
CA ALA A 56 19.39 -5.06 6.95
C ALA A 56 19.27 -3.56 6.61
N ARG A 57 18.80 -3.20 5.41
CA ARG A 57 18.81 -1.83 4.89
C ARG A 57 17.44 -1.20 4.72
N GLY A 58 16.37 -1.96 4.87
CA GLY A 58 15.01 -1.49 4.68
C GLY A 58 14.33 -1.01 5.96
N LEU A 59 13.14 -0.42 5.80
CA LEU A 59 12.32 0.05 6.93
C LEU A 59 11.82 -1.09 7.82
N GLU A 60 11.87 -2.33 7.35
CA GLU A 60 11.47 -3.53 8.09
C GLU A 60 12.25 -3.71 9.38
N THR A 61 13.51 -3.26 9.44
CA THR A 61 14.35 -3.35 10.64
C THR A 61 13.81 -2.55 11.83
N ARG A 62 13.03 -1.52 11.55
CA ARG A 62 12.36 -0.69 12.53
C ARG A 62 10.89 -1.08 12.69
N ILE A 63 10.13 -1.10 11.59
CA ILE A 63 8.67 -1.22 11.62
C ILE A 63 8.22 -2.60 12.15
N VAL A 64 8.90 -3.70 11.78
CA VAL A 64 8.50 -5.05 12.20
C VAL A 64 8.64 -5.24 13.72
N PRO A 65 9.80 -4.93 14.36
CA PRO A 65 9.93 -5.00 15.81
C PRO A 65 9.01 -4.03 16.57
N GLU A 66 8.81 -2.81 16.08
CA GLU A 66 7.88 -1.84 16.67
C GLU A 66 6.43 -2.36 16.72
N ASN A 67 6.07 -3.29 15.82
CA ASN A 67 4.77 -3.96 15.82
C ASN A 67 4.78 -5.32 16.56
N GLY A 68 5.83 -5.65 17.31
CA GLY A 68 5.91 -6.83 18.16
C GLY A 68 6.26 -8.15 17.44
N PHE A 69 6.71 -8.09 16.18
CA PHE A 69 7.05 -9.29 15.41
C PHE A 69 8.56 -9.54 15.37
N GLN A 70 8.92 -10.83 15.31
CA GLN A 70 10.30 -11.24 15.10
C GLN A 70 10.72 -11.02 13.65
N LEU A 71 11.97 -10.57 13.44
CA LEU A 71 12.57 -10.33 12.13
C LEU A 71 13.87 -11.12 11.97
N SER A 72 13.94 -11.93 10.92
CA SER A 72 15.18 -12.52 10.43
C SER A 72 15.67 -11.78 9.19
N LEU A 73 16.98 -11.64 9.03
CA LEU A 73 17.57 -10.89 7.93
C LEU A 73 18.26 -11.82 6.94
N ILE A 74 18.11 -11.50 5.65
CA ILE A 74 18.88 -12.10 4.55
C ILE A 74 19.58 -11.02 3.73
N ASN A 75 20.68 -11.38 3.06
CA ASN A 75 21.33 -10.53 2.09
C ASN A 75 20.56 -10.60 0.76
N SER A 76 19.82 -9.57 0.44
CA SER A 76 19.13 -9.45 -0.85
C SER A 76 19.27 -8.03 -1.40
N VAL A 77 19.40 -7.91 -2.72
CA VAL A 77 19.51 -6.64 -3.43
C VAL A 77 18.62 -6.63 -4.66
N GLY A 78 18.08 -5.46 -5.00
CA GLY A 78 17.30 -5.28 -6.22
C GLY A 78 18.17 -5.37 -7.45
N LEU A 79 17.66 -6.08 -8.48
CA LEU A 79 18.31 -6.20 -9.78
C LEU A 79 17.79 -5.18 -10.79
N LYS A 80 16.76 -4.41 -10.44
CA LYS A 80 16.08 -3.47 -11.33
C LYS A 80 16.60 -2.05 -11.12
N ASN A 81 16.70 -1.27 -12.20
CA ASN A 81 17.18 0.12 -12.21
C ASN A 81 18.63 0.31 -11.71
N VAL A 82 19.44 -0.75 -11.78
CA VAL A 82 20.87 -0.70 -11.49
C VAL A 82 21.64 -0.94 -12.79
N GLY A 83 22.74 -0.20 -12.98
CA GLY A 83 23.63 -0.38 -14.13
C GLY A 83 24.21 -1.80 -14.21
N ILE A 84 24.97 -2.11 -15.27
CA ILE A 84 25.55 -3.44 -15.51
C ILE A 84 26.33 -3.95 -14.29
N VAL A 85 27.13 -3.10 -13.66
CA VAL A 85 27.90 -3.43 -12.44
C VAL A 85 26.98 -3.80 -11.28
N GLY A 86 25.88 -3.06 -11.10
CA GLY A 86 24.88 -3.36 -10.09
C GLY A 86 24.14 -4.68 -10.33
N LYS A 87 23.87 -5.03 -11.59
CA LYS A 87 23.28 -6.32 -11.97
C LYS A 87 24.22 -7.50 -11.70
N VAL A 88 25.50 -7.37 -12.06
CA VAL A 88 26.52 -8.39 -11.76
C VAL A 88 26.67 -8.58 -10.25
N LYS A 89 26.77 -7.50 -9.49
CA LYS A 89 26.80 -7.55 -8.01
C LYS A 89 25.52 -8.16 -7.42
N GLY A 90 24.35 -7.83 -7.96
CA GLY A 90 23.09 -8.42 -7.55
C GLY A 90 23.00 -9.92 -7.81
N LEU A 91 23.47 -10.37 -8.99
CA LEU A 91 23.55 -11.79 -9.35
C LEU A 91 24.52 -12.57 -8.45
N SER A 92 25.64 -11.98 -8.04
CA SER A 92 26.59 -12.62 -7.11
C SER A 92 26.06 -12.78 -5.67
N VAL A 93 25.08 -11.96 -5.26
CA VAL A 93 24.44 -12.04 -3.93
C VAL A 93 23.31 -13.09 -3.90
N LEU A 94 22.67 -13.39 -5.04
CA LEU A 94 21.55 -14.32 -5.10
C LEU A 94 21.83 -15.71 -4.48
N PRO A 95 22.97 -16.39 -4.75
CA PRO A 95 23.23 -17.69 -4.13
C PRO A 95 23.21 -17.65 -2.60
N ASN A 96 23.80 -16.60 -2.00
CA ASN A 96 23.76 -16.41 -0.56
C ASN A 96 22.35 -16.16 -0.05
N SER A 97 21.55 -15.36 -0.75
CA SER A 97 20.15 -15.13 -0.39
C SER A 97 19.36 -16.43 -0.34
N PHE A 98 19.59 -17.35 -1.27
CA PHE A 98 18.93 -18.68 -1.29
C PHE A 98 19.40 -19.58 -0.14
N ILE A 99 20.70 -19.59 0.18
CA ILE A 99 21.25 -20.37 1.30
C ILE A 99 20.68 -19.86 2.63
N GLU A 100 20.66 -18.55 2.84
CA GLU A 100 20.11 -17.92 4.03
C GLU A 100 18.60 -18.18 4.15
N ALA A 101 17.84 -18.01 3.07
CA ALA A 101 16.41 -18.34 3.03
C ALA A 101 16.16 -19.82 3.40
N ARG A 102 16.92 -20.76 2.80
CA ARG A 102 16.82 -22.19 3.11
C ARG A 102 17.09 -22.48 4.59
N LYS A 103 18.10 -21.81 5.19
CA LYS A 103 18.43 -21.98 6.61
C LYS A 103 17.26 -21.54 7.49
N ILE A 104 16.70 -20.35 7.24
CA ILE A 104 15.56 -19.82 8.00
C ILE A 104 14.34 -20.71 7.85
N LEU A 105 14.00 -21.13 6.62
CA LEU A 105 12.86 -22.02 6.34
C LEU A 105 13.01 -23.37 7.08
N ARG A 106 14.21 -23.93 7.12
CA ARG A 106 14.47 -25.20 7.86
C ARG A 106 14.39 -25.06 9.38
N GLN A 107 14.81 -23.92 9.92
CA GLN A 107 14.77 -23.64 11.35
C GLN A 107 13.34 -23.36 11.82
N PHE A 108 12.63 -22.48 11.14
CA PHE A 108 11.29 -22.05 11.52
C PHE A 108 10.21 -23.07 11.16
N ARG A 109 10.39 -23.83 10.07
CA ARG A 109 9.45 -24.85 9.55
C ARG A 109 8.04 -24.27 9.36
N PRO A 110 7.88 -23.25 8.51
CA PRO A 110 6.57 -22.64 8.28
C PRO A 110 5.63 -23.64 7.58
N HIS A 111 4.34 -23.53 7.89
CA HIS A 111 3.27 -24.21 7.15
C HIS A 111 2.97 -23.50 5.83
N VAL A 112 3.10 -22.16 5.80
CA VAL A 112 2.91 -21.32 4.61
C VAL A 112 3.94 -20.21 4.59
N VAL A 113 4.43 -19.87 3.39
CA VAL A 113 5.32 -18.73 3.17
C VAL A 113 4.60 -17.67 2.34
N VAL A 114 4.56 -16.44 2.86
CA VAL A 114 3.92 -15.29 2.24
C VAL A 114 4.98 -14.31 1.75
N GLY A 115 4.92 -13.92 0.50
CA GLY A 115 5.73 -12.82 -0.05
C GLY A 115 4.88 -11.56 -0.15
N ALA A 116 5.08 -10.61 0.77
CA ALA A 116 4.33 -9.35 0.79
C ALA A 116 4.98 -8.26 -0.08
N GLY A 117 6.15 -8.54 -0.68
CA GLY A 117 6.82 -7.64 -1.61
C GLY A 117 8.25 -7.28 -1.20
N GLY A 118 8.89 -6.46 -2.04
CA GLY A 118 10.30 -6.13 -1.89
C GLY A 118 11.24 -7.19 -2.45
N TYR A 119 12.55 -6.88 -2.43
CA TYR A 119 13.58 -7.74 -3.02
C TYR A 119 13.79 -9.07 -2.28
N VAL A 120 13.35 -9.14 -1.04
CA VAL A 120 13.46 -10.32 -0.19
C VAL A 120 12.45 -11.41 -0.57
N SER A 121 11.27 -11.04 -1.07
CA SER A 121 10.19 -12.00 -1.39
C SER A 121 10.59 -12.99 -2.47
N GLY A 122 11.35 -12.56 -3.49
CA GLY A 122 11.77 -13.41 -4.60
C GLY A 122 12.54 -14.67 -4.16
N PRO A 123 13.71 -14.51 -3.54
CA PRO A 123 14.51 -15.64 -3.07
C PRO A 123 13.79 -16.52 -2.05
N VAL A 124 13.03 -15.93 -1.13
CA VAL A 124 12.32 -16.68 -0.07
C VAL A 124 11.20 -17.53 -0.64
N LEU A 125 10.33 -16.95 -1.49
CA LEU A 125 9.22 -17.69 -2.12
C LEU A 125 9.74 -18.79 -3.06
N LEU A 126 10.75 -18.50 -3.88
CA LEU A 126 11.29 -19.51 -4.78
C LEU A 126 11.94 -20.66 -4.00
N MET A 127 12.67 -20.38 -2.91
CA MET A 127 13.24 -21.43 -2.08
C MET A 127 12.14 -22.24 -1.37
N ALA A 128 11.08 -21.59 -0.88
CA ALA A 128 9.94 -22.27 -0.27
C ALA A 128 9.26 -23.22 -1.28
N ALA A 129 9.02 -22.76 -2.51
CA ALA A 129 8.44 -23.55 -3.59
C ALA A 129 9.32 -24.78 -3.92
N VAL A 130 10.65 -24.61 -4.01
CA VAL A 130 11.61 -25.71 -4.23
C VAL A 130 11.59 -26.71 -3.06
N MET A 131 11.34 -26.25 -1.84
CA MET A 131 11.24 -27.10 -0.65
C MET A 131 9.86 -27.76 -0.47
N GLY A 132 8.91 -27.50 -1.36
CA GLY A 132 7.53 -28.02 -1.28
C GLY A 132 6.69 -27.38 -0.17
N ILE A 133 7.08 -26.18 0.30
CA ILE A 133 6.32 -25.44 1.31
C ILE A 133 5.29 -24.57 0.58
N PRO A 134 4.01 -24.59 0.95
CA PRO A 134 2.96 -23.77 0.35
C PRO A 134 3.30 -22.28 0.32
N THR A 135 3.01 -21.63 -0.80
CA THR A 135 3.42 -20.26 -1.07
C THR A 135 2.26 -19.36 -1.49
N LEU A 136 2.22 -18.17 -0.93
CA LEU A 136 1.32 -17.09 -1.30
C LEU A 136 2.13 -15.85 -1.68
N VAL A 137 1.90 -15.29 -2.85
CA VAL A 137 2.40 -13.95 -3.19
C VAL A 137 1.30 -12.92 -3.00
N MET A 138 1.61 -11.79 -2.39
CA MET A 138 0.74 -10.61 -2.34
C MET A 138 1.20 -9.60 -3.38
N ASP A 139 0.26 -9.00 -4.11
CA ASP A 139 0.58 -7.87 -5.00
C ASP A 139 -0.50 -6.79 -4.88
N SER A 140 -0.06 -5.61 -4.52
CA SER A 140 -0.94 -4.46 -4.28
C SER A 140 -1.11 -3.53 -5.48
N ASN A 141 -0.52 -3.84 -6.64
CA ASN A 141 -0.59 -3.00 -7.83
C ASN A 141 -1.53 -3.56 -8.90
N ALA A 142 -2.15 -2.67 -9.67
CA ALA A 142 -2.96 -3.06 -10.83
C ALA A 142 -2.12 -3.76 -11.93
N LEU A 143 -0.84 -3.37 -12.08
CA LEU A 143 0.16 -4.14 -12.81
C LEU A 143 1.13 -4.78 -11.80
N PRO A 144 1.08 -6.10 -11.62
CA PRO A 144 1.96 -6.79 -10.67
C PRO A 144 3.43 -6.55 -10.97
N GLY A 145 4.23 -6.43 -9.91
CA GLY A 145 5.66 -6.22 -10.03
C GLY A 145 6.35 -7.32 -10.85
N PHE A 146 7.44 -6.97 -11.55
CA PHE A 146 8.16 -7.93 -12.41
C PHE A 146 8.51 -9.24 -11.69
N THR A 147 9.04 -9.17 -10.48
CA THR A 147 9.38 -10.36 -9.69
C THR A 147 8.15 -11.23 -9.42
N ASN A 148 7.02 -10.64 -9.04
CA ASN A 148 5.79 -11.37 -8.76
C ASN A 148 5.23 -12.04 -10.02
N ARG A 149 5.32 -11.38 -11.19
CA ARG A 149 4.94 -11.99 -12.48
C ARG A 149 5.82 -13.20 -12.83
N GLN A 150 7.13 -13.16 -12.53
CA GLN A 150 8.01 -14.31 -12.73
C GLN A 150 7.72 -15.44 -11.74
N LEU A 151 7.38 -15.10 -10.50
CA LEU A 151 7.02 -16.07 -9.47
C LEU A 151 5.64 -16.72 -9.70
N ALA A 152 4.77 -16.15 -10.52
CA ALA A 152 3.41 -16.66 -10.77
C ALA A 152 3.36 -18.14 -11.16
N ARG A 153 4.39 -18.63 -11.88
CA ARG A 153 4.48 -20.05 -12.26
C ARG A 153 4.83 -20.98 -11.10
N PHE A 154 5.51 -20.47 -10.07
CA PHE A 154 6.07 -21.26 -8.97
C PHE A 154 5.22 -21.22 -7.70
N VAL A 155 4.53 -20.09 -7.44
CA VAL A 155 3.68 -19.95 -6.24
C VAL A 155 2.36 -20.68 -6.39
N ASP A 156 1.77 -21.08 -5.26
CA ASP A 156 0.52 -21.81 -5.23
C ASP A 156 -0.70 -20.90 -5.32
N ARG A 157 -0.64 -19.71 -4.70
CA ARG A 157 -1.71 -18.70 -4.73
C ARG A 157 -1.13 -17.29 -4.82
N ALA A 158 -1.99 -16.36 -5.25
CA ALA A 158 -1.72 -14.92 -5.25
C ALA A 158 -2.91 -14.17 -4.65
N ALA A 159 -2.64 -13.32 -3.66
CA ALA A 159 -3.58 -12.37 -3.08
C ALA A 159 -3.38 -11.01 -3.77
N LEU A 160 -4.40 -10.52 -4.45
CA LEU A 160 -4.32 -9.40 -5.39
C LEU A 160 -5.26 -8.28 -4.96
N THR A 161 -4.86 -7.05 -5.24
CA THR A 161 -5.69 -5.87 -4.93
C THR A 161 -6.68 -5.55 -6.04
N PHE A 162 -6.27 -5.70 -7.30
CA PHE A 162 -7.03 -5.29 -8.47
C PHE A 162 -7.42 -6.49 -9.35
N ASP A 163 -8.63 -6.46 -9.92
CA ASP A 163 -9.11 -7.49 -10.83
C ASP A 163 -8.22 -7.62 -12.08
N GLU A 164 -7.68 -6.50 -12.58
CA GLU A 164 -6.79 -6.48 -13.74
C GLU A 164 -5.50 -7.28 -13.54
N SER A 165 -5.10 -7.49 -12.30
CA SER A 165 -3.89 -8.26 -11.97
C SER A 165 -4.10 -9.78 -12.05
N VAL A 166 -5.34 -10.27 -11.97
CA VAL A 166 -5.68 -11.71 -12.00
C VAL A 166 -5.15 -12.41 -13.26
N LYS A 167 -5.20 -11.74 -14.41
CA LYS A 167 -4.72 -12.31 -15.69
C LYS A 167 -3.26 -12.80 -15.66
N TYR A 168 -2.44 -12.26 -14.78
CA TYR A 168 -1.02 -12.65 -14.65
C TYR A 168 -0.81 -13.91 -13.80
N PHE A 169 -1.80 -14.29 -12.99
CA PHE A 169 -1.74 -15.44 -12.09
C PHE A 169 -2.75 -16.55 -12.46
N GLY A 170 -3.69 -16.25 -13.36
CA GLY A 170 -4.73 -17.18 -13.77
C GLY A 170 -5.55 -17.69 -12.58
N LYS A 171 -5.79 -19.01 -12.52
CA LYS A 171 -6.57 -19.65 -11.45
C LYS A 171 -5.95 -19.53 -10.04
N LYS A 172 -4.68 -19.14 -9.93
CA LYS A 172 -3.99 -18.95 -8.65
C LYS A 172 -4.31 -17.60 -8.01
N GLY A 173 -4.73 -16.60 -8.83
CA GLY A 173 -5.06 -15.25 -8.37
C GLY A 173 -6.42 -15.20 -7.68
N LYS A 174 -6.45 -14.60 -6.50
CA LYS A 174 -7.67 -14.24 -5.76
C LYS A 174 -7.64 -12.75 -5.43
N VAL A 175 -8.70 -12.02 -5.74
CA VAL A 175 -8.83 -10.61 -5.36
C VAL A 175 -9.24 -10.55 -3.89
N THR A 176 -8.28 -10.19 -3.04
CA THR A 176 -8.48 -10.03 -1.59
C THR A 176 -8.56 -8.58 -1.17
N GLY A 177 -8.07 -7.66 -2.01
CA GLY A 177 -7.76 -6.29 -1.62
C GLY A 177 -6.33 -6.19 -1.06
N ASN A 178 -5.89 -4.95 -0.80
CA ASN A 178 -4.64 -4.69 -0.11
C ASN A 178 -4.91 -4.41 1.37
N PRO A 179 -4.40 -5.22 2.29
CA PRO A 179 -4.55 -4.95 3.72
C PRO A 179 -3.90 -3.60 4.08
N VAL A 180 -4.70 -2.68 4.56
CA VAL A 180 -4.26 -1.38 5.08
C VAL A 180 -4.57 -1.29 6.57
N ARG A 181 -4.05 -0.26 7.24
CA ARG A 181 -4.35 0.00 8.63
C ARG A 181 -5.86 0.23 8.81
N HIS A 182 -6.46 -0.49 9.74
CA HIS A 182 -7.92 -0.48 9.95
C HIS A 182 -8.48 0.93 10.22
N GLU A 183 -7.71 1.76 10.90
CA GLU A 183 -8.06 3.14 11.21
C GLU A 183 -8.52 3.96 9.99
N PHE A 184 -8.01 3.68 8.77
CA PHE A 184 -8.45 4.39 7.56
C PHE A 184 -9.90 4.07 7.17
N PHE A 185 -10.45 2.92 7.56
CA PHE A 185 -11.87 2.62 7.35
C PHE A 185 -12.78 3.38 8.33
N GLU A 186 -12.21 3.80 9.46
CA GLU A 186 -12.88 4.56 10.52
C GLU A 186 -12.80 6.08 10.30
N VAL A 187 -12.12 6.56 9.23
CA VAL A 187 -12.09 7.98 8.89
C VAL A 187 -13.52 8.50 8.76
N PRO A 188 -13.93 9.47 9.60
CA PRO A 188 -15.29 9.97 9.56
C PRO A 188 -15.54 10.70 8.25
N ARG A 189 -16.77 10.54 7.73
CA ARG A 189 -17.19 11.36 6.60
C ARG A 189 -17.19 12.82 7.05
N LYS A 190 -16.43 13.66 6.35
CA LYS A 190 -16.36 15.07 6.67
C LYS A 190 -17.71 15.74 6.41
N VAL A 191 -18.20 16.47 7.42
CA VAL A 191 -19.30 17.42 7.21
C VAL A 191 -18.74 18.60 6.43
N ARG A 192 -19.27 18.86 5.26
CA ARG A 192 -18.81 19.96 4.41
C ARG A 192 -19.07 21.30 5.10
N SER A 193 -18.08 22.16 5.02
CA SER A 193 -18.11 23.54 5.49
C SER A 193 -17.81 24.48 4.32
N ASP A 194 -17.87 25.78 4.58
CA ASP A 194 -17.45 26.80 3.59
C ASP A 194 -15.94 26.74 3.28
N ILE A 195 -15.16 26.05 4.16
CA ILE A 195 -13.72 25.86 3.98
C ILE A 195 -13.47 24.51 3.33
N PHE A 196 -12.89 24.53 2.14
CA PHE A 196 -12.43 23.36 1.40
C PHE A 196 -10.98 23.01 1.80
N HIS A 197 -10.76 21.80 2.31
CA HIS A 197 -9.45 21.40 2.80
C HIS A 197 -8.74 20.48 1.82
N VAL A 198 -7.54 20.87 1.38
CA VAL A 198 -6.69 20.09 0.48
C VAL A 198 -5.49 19.55 1.26
N LEU A 199 -5.34 18.21 1.23
CA LEU A 199 -4.17 17.52 1.76
C LEU A 199 -3.24 17.17 0.60
N ILE A 200 -1.97 17.57 0.69
CA ILE A 200 -0.97 17.38 -0.36
C ILE A 200 0.21 16.58 0.19
N PHE A 201 0.58 15.46 -0.48
CA PHE A 201 1.77 14.70 -0.12
C PHE A 201 2.31 13.85 -1.27
N GLY A 202 3.63 13.65 -1.28
CA GLY A 202 4.31 12.85 -2.30
C GLY A 202 4.97 11.57 -1.78
N GLY A 203 4.63 11.14 -0.54
CA GLY A 203 5.32 10.10 0.22
C GLY A 203 6.31 10.71 1.22
N SER A 204 7.03 9.88 2.00
CA SER A 204 7.87 10.32 3.12
C SER A 204 9.01 11.30 2.76
N GLN A 205 9.44 11.31 1.50
CA GLN A 205 10.49 12.22 1.01
C GLN A 205 9.91 13.44 0.28
N GLY A 206 8.59 13.58 0.22
CA GLY A 206 7.92 14.56 -0.61
C GLY A 206 7.95 14.18 -2.10
N ALA A 207 7.41 15.05 -2.94
CA ALA A 207 7.45 14.92 -4.40
C ALA A 207 7.68 16.29 -5.05
N ARG A 208 8.92 16.57 -5.42
CA ARG A 208 9.33 17.89 -5.95
C ARG A 208 8.43 18.39 -7.08
N ALA A 209 7.97 17.51 -7.98
CA ALA A 209 7.07 17.89 -9.07
C ALA A 209 5.72 18.40 -8.53
N ILE A 210 5.12 17.71 -7.56
CA ILE A 210 3.87 18.14 -6.91
C ILE A 210 4.11 19.43 -6.12
N ASN A 211 5.22 19.51 -5.36
CA ASN A 211 5.57 20.67 -4.58
C ASN A 211 5.69 21.94 -5.47
N ASN A 212 6.42 21.82 -6.59
CA ASN A 212 6.58 22.94 -7.52
C ASN A 212 5.25 23.33 -8.18
N ALA A 213 4.51 22.35 -8.71
CA ALA A 213 3.22 22.62 -9.35
C ALA A 213 2.23 23.31 -8.39
N MET A 214 2.23 22.89 -7.10
CA MET A 214 1.38 23.55 -6.10
C MET A 214 1.84 24.98 -5.83
N ALA A 215 3.15 25.25 -5.71
CA ALA A 215 3.67 26.59 -5.53
C ALA A 215 3.31 27.50 -6.73
N ASP A 216 3.42 26.97 -7.95
CA ASP A 216 3.07 27.67 -9.19
C ASP A 216 1.54 27.83 -9.36
N ALA A 217 0.73 26.99 -8.73
CA ALA A 217 -0.74 27.07 -8.72
C ALA A 217 -1.30 28.18 -7.81
N LEU A 218 -0.55 28.60 -6.76
CA LEU A 218 -1.05 29.55 -5.75
C LEU A 218 -1.57 30.87 -6.32
N PRO A 219 -0.90 31.53 -7.29
CA PRO A 219 -1.43 32.75 -7.91
C PRO A 219 -2.80 32.54 -8.58
N HIS A 220 -3.01 31.39 -9.22
CA HIS A 220 -4.26 31.02 -9.89
C HIS A 220 -5.38 30.64 -8.91
N LEU A 221 -5.03 30.23 -7.70
CA LEU A 221 -5.96 29.89 -6.62
C LEU A 221 -6.29 31.10 -5.71
N ALA A 222 -5.75 32.27 -5.95
CA ALA A 222 -5.92 33.46 -5.11
C ALA A 222 -7.38 33.81 -4.82
N GLN A 223 -8.30 33.59 -5.78
CA GLN A 223 -9.74 33.81 -5.60
C GLN A 223 -10.40 32.89 -4.56
N TYR A 224 -9.77 31.76 -4.23
CA TYR A 224 -10.28 30.77 -3.27
C TYR A 224 -9.60 30.87 -1.89
N LYS A 225 -8.61 31.76 -1.70
CA LYS A 225 -7.75 31.76 -0.49
C LYS A 225 -8.51 31.79 0.84
N ASP A 226 -9.64 32.50 0.89
CA ASP A 226 -10.46 32.64 2.12
C ASP A 226 -11.34 31.39 2.38
N ARG A 227 -11.45 30.50 1.39
CA ARG A 227 -12.22 29.25 1.44
C ARG A 227 -11.35 28.00 1.31
N LEU A 228 -10.04 28.16 1.16
CA LEU A 228 -9.11 27.07 0.91
C LEU A 228 -8.14 26.91 2.10
N SER A 229 -8.25 25.78 2.77
CA SER A 229 -7.29 25.35 3.79
C SER A 229 -6.37 24.30 3.18
N ILE A 230 -5.06 24.39 3.43
CA ILE A 230 -4.07 23.50 2.83
C ILE A 230 -3.19 22.90 3.92
N THR A 231 -3.04 21.57 3.90
CA THR A 231 -1.97 20.84 4.61
C THR A 231 -1.04 20.23 3.57
N HIS A 232 0.25 20.56 3.61
CA HIS A 232 1.21 20.13 2.60
C HIS A 232 2.45 19.47 3.23
N GLN A 233 2.65 18.16 2.96
CA GLN A 233 3.87 17.45 3.29
C GLN A 233 4.86 17.52 2.12
N THR A 234 5.90 18.33 2.27
CA THR A 234 6.86 18.64 1.20
C THR A 234 8.07 17.70 1.13
N GLY A 235 8.36 16.98 2.22
CA GLY A 235 9.69 16.44 2.48
C GLY A 235 10.65 17.54 2.97
N GLU A 236 11.77 17.12 3.55
CA GLU A 236 12.75 18.03 4.15
C GLU A 236 13.38 18.99 3.12
N ALA A 237 13.69 18.45 1.93
CA ALA A 237 14.47 19.18 0.92
C ALA A 237 13.77 20.42 0.34
N ASP A 238 12.44 20.43 0.29
CA ASP A 238 11.68 21.51 -0.33
C ASP A 238 10.90 22.35 0.70
N LEU A 239 11.02 22.06 2.02
CA LEU A 239 10.21 22.66 3.08
C LEU A 239 10.21 24.19 3.05
N GLU A 240 11.39 24.80 3.15
CA GLU A 240 11.52 26.26 3.26
C GLU A 240 11.08 26.94 1.96
N LYS A 241 11.48 26.39 0.81
CA LYS A 241 11.06 26.92 -0.50
C LYS A 241 9.52 26.98 -0.63
N ILE A 242 8.85 25.92 -0.18
CA ILE A 242 7.39 25.85 -0.31
C ILE A 242 6.69 26.73 0.71
N LYS A 243 7.18 26.85 1.94
CA LYS A 243 6.69 27.82 2.92
C LYS A 243 6.74 29.26 2.38
N GLU A 244 7.91 29.66 1.85
CA GLU A 244 8.08 30.98 1.25
C GLU A 244 7.10 31.22 0.09
N ALA A 245 6.82 30.20 -0.74
CA ALA A 245 5.85 30.32 -1.81
C ALA A 245 4.42 30.57 -1.29
N TYR A 246 3.98 29.86 -0.25
CA TYR A 246 2.68 30.10 0.39
C TYR A 246 2.56 31.49 0.99
N GLU A 247 3.58 31.93 1.75
CA GLU A 247 3.62 33.27 2.35
C GLU A 247 3.55 34.37 1.30
N LYS A 248 4.40 34.26 0.26
CA LYS A 248 4.45 35.25 -0.84
C LYS A 248 3.11 35.42 -1.57
N ASN A 249 2.33 34.35 -1.68
CA ASN A 249 1.03 34.37 -2.36
C ASN A 249 -0.16 34.61 -1.42
N GLY A 250 0.10 34.91 -0.13
CA GLY A 250 -0.93 35.28 0.84
C GLY A 250 -1.72 34.11 1.43
N PHE A 251 -1.19 32.88 1.37
CA PHE A 251 -1.76 31.69 1.99
C PHE A 251 -1.14 31.44 3.38
N HIS A 252 -1.18 32.47 4.25
CA HIS A 252 -0.56 32.45 5.57
C HIS A 252 -1.11 31.39 6.53
N GLY A 253 -2.29 30.82 6.27
CA GLY A 253 -2.91 29.74 7.04
C GLY A 253 -2.54 28.34 6.55
N ALA A 254 -1.68 28.19 5.55
CA ALA A 254 -1.25 26.88 5.06
C ALA A 254 -0.36 26.16 6.08
N ASP A 255 -0.67 24.90 6.36
CA ASP A 255 0.11 24.05 7.26
C ASP A 255 1.15 23.25 6.46
N VAL A 256 2.36 23.78 6.36
CA VAL A 256 3.45 23.21 5.56
C VAL A 256 4.45 22.50 6.46
N ARG A 257 4.57 21.18 6.30
CA ARG A 257 5.42 20.30 7.13
C ARG A 257 6.38 19.49 6.27
N SER A 258 7.56 19.18 6.79
CA SER A 258 8.47 18.23 6.13
C SER A 258 7.89 16.80 6.16
N PHE A 259 7.24 16.43 7.26
CA PHE A 259 6.63 15.11 7.46
C PHE A 259 5.36 15.19 8.33
N ILE A 260 4.33 14.46 7.94
CA ILE A 260 3.07 14.31 8.69
C ILE A 260 3.11 12.95 9.40
N SER A 261 3.16 12.95 10.73
CA SER A 261 3.17 11.74 11.56
C SER A 261 1.79 11.10 11.67
N ASP A 262 0.76 11.93 11.81
CA ASP A 262 -0.64 11.49 11.91
C ASP A 262 -1.39 11.77 10.60
N MET A 263 -1.16 10.91 9.62
CA MET A 263 -1.82 10.98 8.32
C MET A 263 -3.33 10.70 8.43
N PHE A 264 -3.74 9.85 9.38
CA PHE A 264 -5.14 9.53 9.64
C PHE A 264 -5.95 10.79 9.98
N ALA A 265 -5.46 11.60 10.92
CA ALA A 265 -6.11 12.86 11.29
C ALA A 265 -6.24 13.83 10.10
N GLU A 266 -5.20 13.91 9.25
CA GLU A 266 -5.23 14.78 8.07
C GLU A 266 -6.19 14.27 6.98
N PHE A 267 -6.29 12.95 6.80
CA PHE A 267 -7.33 12.37 5.94
C PHE A 267 -8.74 12.73 6.44
N GLY A 268 -8.96 12.73 7.79
CA GLY A 268 -10.23 13.13 8.38
C GLY A 268 -10.66 14.56 8.01
N LYS A 269 -9.70 15.48 7.91
CA LYS A 269 -9.95 16.90 7.57
C LYS A 269 -10.11 17.13 6.06
N ALA A 270 -9.50 16.30 5.21
CA ALA A 270 -9.40 16.54 3.77
C ALA A 270 -10.74 16.38 3.04
N ASP A 271 -11.05 17.31 2.16
CA ASP A 271 -12.07 17.19 1.10
C ASP A 271 -11.44 16.61 -0.18
N LEU A 272 -10.19 16.96 -0.45
CA LEU A 272 -9.43 16.52 -1.61
C LEU A 272 -8.01 16.15 -1.19
N VAL A 273 -7.48 15.08 -1.78
CA VAL A 273 -6.10 14.64 -1.58
C VAL A 273 -5.33 14.76 -2.90
N ILE A 274 -4.18 15.45 -2.90
CA ILE A 274 -3.27 15.52 -4.04
C ILE A 274 -2.02 14.68 -3.70
N CYS A 275 -1.78 13.60 -4.46
CA CYS A 275 -0.72 12.66 -4.07
C CYS A 275 -0.12 11.86 -5.23
N ARG A 276 0.92 11.08 -4.93
CA ARG A 276 1.43 10.02 -5.79
C ARG A 276 0.49 8.80 -5.77
N ALA A 277 0.52 7.98 -6.84
CA ALA A 277 -0.32 6.80 -6.99
C ALA A 277 0.35 5.50 -6.51
N GLY A 278 1.01 5.54 -5.35
CA GLY A 278 1.53 4.33 -4.70
C GLY A 278 0.40 3.40 -4.28
N ALA A 279 0.61 2.08 -4.35
CA ALA A 279 -0.43 1.10 -4.06
C ALA A 279 -1.06 1.26 -2.65
N THR A 280 -0.25 1.52 -1.63
CA THR A 280 -0.74 1.77 -0.26
C THR A 280 -1.59 3.03 -0.21
N THR A 281 -1.14 4.12 -0.85
CA THR A 281 -1.90 5.38 -0.91
C THR A 281 -3.25 5.17 -1.60
N CYS A 282 -3.29 4.45 -2.73
CA CYS A 282 -4.55 4.10 -3.40
C CYS A 282 -5.50 3.34 -2.47
N SER A 283 -4.97 2.39 -1.71
CA SER A 283 -5.78 1.59 -0.78
C SER A 283 -6.22 2.39 0.45
N GLU A 284 -5.40 3.30 0.96
CA GLU A 284 -5.75 4.22 2.05
C GLU A 284 -6.83 5.22 1.62
N LEU A 285 -6.72 5.78 0.39
CA LEU A 285 -7.76 6.63 -0.21
C LEU A 285 -9.09 5.88 -0.33
N ALA A 286 -9.05 4.65 -0.82
CA ALA A 286 -10.23 3.80 -0.95
C ALA A 286 -10.84 3.47 0.43
N ALA A 287 -10.03 3.09 1.41
CA ALA A 287 -10.47 2.79 2.78
C ALA A 287 -11.13 4.02 3.43
N ALA A 288 -10.49 5.19 3.31
CA ALA A 288 -11.00 6.44 3.86
C ALA A 288 -12.15 7.07 3.06
N GLY A 289 -12.40 6.60 1.81
CA GLY A 289 -13.39 7.19 0.93
C GLY A 289 -13.06 8.64 0.57
N LYS A 290 -11.83 8.92 0.12
CA LYS A 290 -11.37 10.28 -0.20
C LYS A 290 -11.23 10.50 -1.70
N ALA A 291 -11.75 11.62 -2.17
CA ALA A 291 -11.51 12.11 -3.52
C ALA A 291 -10.04 12.49 -3.69
N ALA A 292 -9.46 12.21 -4.86
CA ALA A 292 -8.06 12.49 -5.09
C ALA A 292 -7.74 13.04 -6.49
N ILE A 293 -6.70 13.88 -6.57
CA ILE A 293 -5.93 14.14 -7.79
C ILE A 293 -4.61 13.38 -7.66
N MET A 294 -4.39 12.45 -8.57
CA MET A 294 -3.23 11.57 -8.54
C MET A 294 -2.21 11.95 -9.60
N VAL A 295 -0.97 12.12 -9.16
CA VAL A 295 0.17 12.41 -10.04
C VAL A 295 1.13 11.22 -10.03
N PRO A 296 1.01 10.26 -10.96
CA PRO A 296 1.88 9.09 -11.00
C PRO A 296 3.35 9.46 -11.14
N LEU A 297 4.23 8.74 -10.43
CA LEU A 297 5.67 8.89 -10.59
C LEU A 297 6.12 8.23 -11.91
N PRO A 298 6.67 8.99 -12.90
CA PRO A 298 7.00 8.44 -14.22
C PRO A 298 8.17 7.42 -14.19
N THR A 299 9.01 7.48 -13.16
CA THR A 299 10.12 6.53 -12.97
C THR A 299 9.73 5.30 -12.15
N ALA A 300 8.45 5.17 -11.82
CA ALA A 300 7.94 3.99 -11.12
C ALA A 300 8.16 2.71 -11.95
N ALA A 301 8.61 1.66 -11.27
CA ALA A 301 8.92 0.40 -11.94
C ALA A 301 7.71 -0.14 -12.72
N ASP A 302 7.89 -0.50 -14.00
CA ASP A 302 6.82 -1.02 -14.87
C ASP A 302 5.59 -0.09 -14.98
N ASP A 303 5.78 1.21 -14.74
CA ASP A 303 4.72 2.22 -14.80
C ASP A 303 3.51 1.90 -13.86
N HIS A 304 3.78 1.18 -12.75
CA HIS A 304 2.72 0.68 -11.86
C HIS A 304 1.90 1.81 -11.23
N GLN A 305 2.51 2.98 -10.93
CA GLN A 305 1.76 4.09 -10.35
C GLN A 305 0.73 4.65 -11.34
N ARG A 306 1.08 4.76 -12.63
CA ARG A 306 0.12 5.16 -13.65
C ARG A 306 -1.04 4.16 -13.73
N LYS A 307 -0.75 2.86 -13.72
CA LYS A 307 -1.80 1.82 -13.77
C LYS A 307 -2.70 1.84 -12.53
N ASN A 308 -2.16 2.14 -11.35
CA ASN A 308 -2.94 2.32 -10.13
C ASN A 308 -3.87 3.56 -10.25
N ALA A 309 -3.34 4.71 -10.71
CA ALA A 309 -4.13 5.93 -10.91
C ALA A 309 -5.25 5.72 -11.95
N GLU A 310 -4.92 5.11 -13.11
CA GLU A 310 -5.90 4.76 -14.15
C GLU A 310 -7.03 3.84 -13.60
N ALA A 311 -6.73 2.96 -12.66
CA ALA A 311 -7.76 2.10 -12.06
C ALA A 311 -8.74 2.89 -11.18
N LEU A 312 -8.23 3.82 -10.35
CA LEU A 312 -9.07 4.69 -9.52
C LEU A 312 -9.85 5.70 -10.36
N GLU A 313 -9.23 6.24 -11.40
CA GLU A 313 -9.88 7.18 -12.33
C GLU A 313 -11.03 6.52 -13.09
N ARG A 314 -10.83 5.31 -13.65
CA ARG A 314 -11.90 4.54 -14.30
C ARG A 314 -13.06 4.22 -13.36
N ALA A 315 -12.78 4.06 -12.07
CA ALA A 315 -13.81 3.86 -11.05
C ALA A 315 -14.51 5.15 -10.63
N GLY A 316 -14.04 6.31 -11.11
CA GLY A 316 -14.57 7.63 -10.73
C GLY A 316 -14.13 8.10 -9.34
N ALA A 317 -13.10 7.46 -8.75
CA ALA A 317 -12.60 7.76 -7.41
C ALA A 317 -11.50 8.84 -7.39
N ALA A 318 -10.86 9.08 -8.52
CA ALA A 318 -9.78 10.04 -8.64
C ALA A 318 -9.77 10.70 -10.03
N ARG A 319 -9.10 11.86 -10.13
CA ARG A 319 -8.61 12.43 -11.38
C ARG A 319 -7.12 12.16 -11.49
N MET A 320 -6.59 11.95 -12.69
CA MET A 320 -5.17 11.71 -12.91
C MET A 320 -4.55 12.84 -13.75
N ILE A 321 -3.42 13.37 -13.28
CA ILE A 321 -2.57 14.28 -14.06
C ILE A 321 -1.23 13.58 -14.26
N LEU A 322 -0.82 13.36 -15.51
CA LEU A 322 0.52 12.87 -15.78
C LEU A 322 1.56 13.93 -15.39
N GLN A 323 2.69 13.52 -14.83
CA GLN A 323 3.70 14.48 -14.40
C GLN A 323 4.24 15.35 -15.55
N ALA A 324 4.17 14.85 -16.80
CA ALA A 324 4.59 15.62 -17.97
C ALA A 324 3.64 16.79 -18.29
N ASP A 325 2.37 16.65 -17.90
CA ASP A 325 1.30 17.62 -18.13
C ASP A 325 1.03 18.48 -16.88
N LEU A 326 1.73 18.17 -15.76
CA LEU A 326 1.54 18.85 -14.49
C LEU A 326 2.28 20.18 -14.45
N ASP A 327 1.52 21.26 -14.44
CA ASP A 327 1.96 22.61 -14.15
C ASP A 327 1.02 23.32 -13.16
N GLY A 328 1.32 24.58 -12.81
CA GLY A 328 0.52 25.33 -11.84
C GLY A 328 -0.88 25.67 -12.33
N GLU A 329 -1.05 25.98 -13.61
CA GLU A 329 -2.33 26.35 -14.21
C GLU A 329 -3.28 25.15 -14.28
N GLN A 330 -2.78 24.01 -14.78
CA GLN A 330 -3.54 22.75 -14.83
C GLN A 330 -3.96 22.31 -13.44
N LEU A 331 -3.04 22.33 -12.47
CA LEU A 331 -3.37 21.92 -11.10
C LEU A 331 -4.40 22.84 -10.45
N ALA A 332 -4.26 24.16 -10.65
CA ALA A 332 -5.21 25.13 -10.14
C ALA A 332 -6.61 25.01 -10.79
N SER A 333 -6.67 24.71 -12.10
CA SER A 333 -7.92 24.44 -12.80
C SER A 333 -8.66 23.24 -12.19
N GLU A 334 -7.97 22.10 -12.03
CA GLU A 334 -8.55 20.89 -11.46
C GLU A 334 -9.05 21.11 -10.02
N VAL A 335 -8.25 21.79 -9.19
CA VAL A 335 -8.63 22.12 -7.81
C VAL A 335 -9.82 23.08 -7.79
N GLY A 336 -9.82 24.13 -8.63
CA GLY A 336 -10.88 25.12 -8.70
C GLY A 336 -12.22 24.54 -9.18
N GLU A 337 -12.19 23.63 -10.15
CA GLU A 337 -13.36 22.90 -10.61
C GLU A 337 -13.97 22.07 -9.47
N LEU A 338 -13.14 21.32 -8.74
CA LEU A 338 -13.58 20.48 -7.62
C LEU A 338 -14.10 21.31 -6.43
N ILE A 339 -13.50 22.46 -6.12
CA ILE A 339 -14.03 23.39 -5.11
C ILE A 339 -15.44 23.87 -5.53
N SER A 340 -15.65 24.11 -6.81
CA SER A 340 -16.91 24.62 -7.36
C SER A 340 -17.97 23.54 -7.56
N SER A 341 -17.59 22.25 -7.47
CA SER A 341 -18.44 21.09 -7.75
C SER A 341 -18.56 20.11 -6.57
N PRO A 342 -19.21 20.52 -5.44
CA PRO A 342 -19.33 19.65 -4.26
C PRO A 342 -19.99 18.28 -4.53
N GLY A 343 -20.88 18.22 -5.53
CA GLY A 343 -21.51 16.99 -5.98
C GLY A 343 -20.53 15.99 -6.59
N GLU A 344 -19.56 16.49 -7.34
CA GLU A 344 -18.50 15.64 -7.92
C GLU A 344 -17.58 15.06 -6.85
N ILE A 345 -17.13 15.87 -5.88
CA ILE A 345 -16.37 15.37 -4.73
C ILE A 345 -17.15 14.26 -4.00
N THR A 346 -18.47 14.46 -3.77
CA THR A 346 -19.28 13.43 -3.12
C THR A 346 -19.35 12.14 -3.93
N ALA A 347 -19.45 12.25 -5.25
CA ALA A 347 -19.44 11.08 -6.15
C ALA A 347 -18.09 10.37 -6.13
N MET A 348 -16.98 11.12 -6.15
CA MET A 348 -15.62 10.58 -6.06
C MET A 348 -15.39 9.88 -4.72
N GLU A 349 -15.81 10.47 -3.60
CA GLU A 349 -15.72 9.86 -2.26
C GLU A 349 -16.49 8.54 -2.20
N ALA A 350 -17.71 8.50 -2.75
CA ALA A 350 -18.52 7.28 -2.79
C ALA A 350 -17.87 6.20 -3.65
N ALA A 351 -17.33 6.57 -4.82
CA ALA A 351 -16.60 5.67 -5.70
C ALA A 351 -15.31 5.13 -5.02
N ALA A 352 -14.55 5.99 -4.33
CA ALA A 352 -13.38 5.57 -3.57
C ALA A 352 -13.77 4.58 -2.46
N LYS A 353 -14.80 4.88 -1.67
CA LYS A 353 -15.27 4.01 -0.58
C LYS A 353 -15.72 2.64 -1.09
N ALA A 354 -16.33 2.57 -2.27
CA ALA A 354 -16.75 1.31 -2.90
C ALA A 354 -15.58 0.40 -3.29
N LEU A 355 -14.39 0.97 -3.51
CA LEU A 355 -13.16 0.23 -3.77
C LEU A 355 -12.49 -0.28 -2.48
N GLY A 356 -12.84 0.28 -1.32
CA GLY A 356 -12.29 -0.11 -0.02
C GLY A 356 -12.59 -1.57 0.30
N ARG A 357 -11.59 -2.29 0.82
CA ARG A 357 -11.69 -3.71 1.21
C ARG A 357 -11.27 -3.85 2.66
N GLU A 358 -12.20 -3.63 3.57
CA GLU A 358 -11.96 -3.75 5.02
C GLU A 358 -11.58 -5.18 5.40
N ASP A 359 -12.16 -6.16 4.71
CA ASP A 359 -11.92 -7.59 4.89
C ASP A 359 -10.65 -8.11 4.17
N ALA A 360 -9.78 -7.22 3.64
CA ALA A 360 -8.61 -7.63 2.86
C ALA A 360 -7.64 -8.53 3.64
N ALA A 361 -7.38 -8.22 4.92
CA ALA A 361 -6.53 -9.05 5.76
C ALA A 361 -7.19 -10.40 6.04
N GLU A 362 -8.48 -10.42 6.35
CA GLU A 362 -9.26 -11.64 6.61
C GLU A 362 -9.27 -12.55 5.39
N LYS A 363 -9.59 -12.03 4.20
CA LYS A 363 -9.57 -12.78 2.93
C LYS A 363 -8.18 -13.32 2.58
N THR A 364 -7.13 -12.55 2.89
CA THR A 364 -5.76 -13.02 2.67
C THR A 364 -5.44 -14.19 3.61
N VAL A 365 -5.85 -14.12 4.87
CA VAL A 365 -5.66 -15.20 5.83
C VAL A 365 -6.50 -16.43 5.46
N ASP A 366 -7.71 -16.27 4.91
CA ASP A 366 -8.51 -17.39 4.38
C ASP A 366 -7.73 -18.18 3.32
N VAL A 367 -7.04 -17.45 2.40
CA VAL A 367 -6.19 -18.09 1.38
C VAL A 367 -5.00 -18.83 2.01
N ILE A 368 -4.41 -18.26 3.07
CA ILE A 368 -3.31 -18.91 3.82
C ILE A 368 -3.81 -20.20 4.49
N GLU A 369 -4.99 -20.18 5.12
CA GLU A 369 -5.60 -21.36 5.76
C GLU A 369 -5.97 -22.44 4.74
N GLU A 370 -6.48 -22.07 3.56
CA GLU A 370 -6.71 -23.00 2.46
C GLU A 370 -5.43 -23.71 2.02
N LEU A 371 -4.32 -22.99 1.91
CA LEU A 371 -3.01 -23.54 1.55
C LEU A 371 -2.52 -24.54 2.60
N LYS A 372 -2.69 -24.23 3.88
CA LYS A 372 -2.32 -25.15 4.98
C LYS A 372 -3.12 -26.45 4.98
N ARG A 373 -4.41 -26.43 4.60
CA ARG A 373 -5.27 -27.61 4.58
C ARG A 373 -4.94 -28.62 3.48
N ASN A 374 -4.25 -28.13 2.44
CA ASN A 374 -3.89 -28.93 1.27
C ASN A 374 -2.54 -29.65 1.42
N VAL A 375 -1.90 -29.56 2.58
CA VAL A 375 -0.65 -30.23 2.99
C VAL A 375 -0.95 -31.28 4.05
#